data_8a32ff77310d2a76b422c3e3d8e744fa
#
_entry.id   8a32ff77310d2a76b422c3e3d8e744fa
#
_cell.length_a   1.000
_cell.length_b   1.000
_cell.length_c   1.000
_cell.angle_alpha   90.00
_cell.angle_beta   90.00
_cell.angle_gamma   90.00
#
_symmetry.space_group_name_H-M   'P 1'
#
loop_
_entity.id
_entity.type
_entity.pdbx_description
1 polymer ?
#
loop_
_entity_poly.entity_id
_entity_poly.type
_entity_poly.pdbx_seq_one_letter_code
_entity_poly.pdbx_strand_id
1 'polypeptide(L)'
;LRKLDAQKHDFVVCVVMIQLQAPHLMAKKLLEEGRGSIPELTGEDEDLILKYHEENMKVGHACFGETAYMLGIHPETVRMDRLGIESGKSLGLTKKFAAAGIQIRDGGWGIEYPNAFSGDDPYGCNERIGRAAVRLEAERLANAIRVIKEDEDLLRWNREKWARFE
;
A
#
# COMPACT_ATOMS: atom_id res chain seq x y z
N LEU A 1 -19.56 6.63 -12.60
CA LEU A 1 -18.97 7.84 -12.04
C LEU A 1 -18.80 8.93 -13.11
N ARG A 2 -18.02 8.71 -14.20
CA ARG A 2 -17.86 9.70 -15.29
C ARG A 2 -19.20 10.18 -15.87
N LYS A 3 -20.19 9.29 -15.99
CA LYS A 3 -21.53 9.65 -16.50
C LYS A 3 -22.28 10.57 -15.54
N LEU A 4 -22.15 10.32 -14.21
CA LEU A 4 -22.76 11.18 -13.19
C LEU A 4 -22.06 12.54 -13.12
N ASP A 5 -20.72 12.57 -13.20
CA ASP A 5 -19.93 13.79 -13.26
C ASP A 5 -20.30 14.64 -14.50
N ALA A 6 -20.45 13.97 -15.67
CA ALA A 6 -20.91 14.62 -16.89
C ALA A 6 -22.35 15.18 -16.81
N GLN A 7 -23.18 14.67 -15.90
CA GLN A 7 -24.51 15.20 -15.61
C GLN A 7 -24.51 16.40 -14.64
N LYS A 8 -23.31 16.93 -14.31
CA LYS A 8 -23.10 18.09 -13.43
C LYS A 8 -23.70 17.91 -12.03
N HIS A 9 -23.65 16.69 -11.51
CA HIS A 9 -24.00 16.46 -10.12
C HIS A 9 -23.02 17.18 -9.20
N ASP A 10 -23.56 17.71 -8.11
CA ASP A 10 -22.80 18.49 -7.13
C ASP A 10 -22.04 17.56 -6.18
N PHE A 11 -21.08 16.83 -6.71
CA PHE A 11 -20.21 15.95 -5.94
C PHE A 11 -18.81 15.83 -6.58
N VAL A 12 -17.84 15.45 -5.78
CA VAL A 12 -16.50 15.09 -6.22
C VAL A 12 -16.16 13.68 -5.76
N VAL A 13 -15.56 12.90 -6.65
CA VAL A 13 -15.07 11.55 -6.33
C VAL A 13 -13.60 11.65 -5.93
N CYS A 14 -13.32 11.31 -4.67
CA CYS A 14 -11.96 11.20 -4.16
C CYS A 14 -11.57 9.73 -4.04
N VAL A 15 -10.38 9.40 -4.51
CA VAL A 15 -9.81 8.06 -4.40
C VAL A 15 -8.62 8.13 -3.45
N VAL A 16 -8.70 7.37 -2.35
CA VAL A 16 -7.61 7.25 -1.38
C VAL A 16 -7.08 5.82 -1.48
N MET A 17 -5.80 5.69 -1.82
CA MET A 17 -5.16 4.39 -1.94
C MET A 17 -4.62 3.90 -0.59
N ILE A 18 -4.75 2.60 -0.32
CA ILE A 18 -4.12 1.94 0.81
C ILE A 18 -2.60 2.01 0.66
N GLN A 19 -1.90 2.29 1.74
CA GLN A 19 -0.43 2.40 1.74
C GLN A 19 0.21 1.03 1.93
N LEU A 20 0.59 0.39 0.83
CA LEU A 20 1.28 -0.91 0.86
C LEU A 20 2.68 -0.84 1.50
N GLN A 21 3.19 0.37 1.73
CA GLN A 21 4.48 0.62 2.38
C GLN A 21 4.38 0.72 3.92
N ALA A 22 3.43 0.00 4.53
CA ALA A 22 3.21 0.04 5.98
C ALA A 22 4.50 -0.09 6.82
N PRO A 23 5.49 -0.96 6.50
CA PRO A 23 6.73 -1.03 7.28
C PRO A 23 7.51 0.28 7.27
N HIS A 24 7.63 0.93 6.11
CA HIS A 24 8.36 2.20 5.99
C HIS A 24 7.63 3.34 6.72
N LEU A 25 6.30 3.35 6.70
CA LEU A 25 5.50 4.33 7.44
C LEU A 25 5.64 4.14 8.94
N MET A 26 5.63 2.90 9.43
CA MET A 26 5.87 2.58 10.83
C MET A 26 7.29 2.97 11.25
N ALA A 27 8.31 2.65 10.43
CA ALA A 27 9.69 3.05 10.70
C ALA A 27 9.83 4.56 10.80
N LYS A 28 9.23 5.31 9.87
CA LYS A 28 9.21 6.78 9.92
C LYS A 28 8.62 7.28 11.23
N LYS A 29 7.48 6.75 11.67
CA LYS A 29 6.86 7.11 12.94
C LYS A 29 7.77 6.80 14.14
N LEU A 30 8.39 5.62 14.16
CA LEU A 30 9.36 5.25 15.22
C LEU A 30 10.58 6.18 15.26
N LEU A 31 11.07 6.64 14.10
CA LEU A 31 12.18 7.57 14.01
C LEU A 31 11.81 8.99 14.43
N GLU A 32 10.61 9.45 14.15
CA GLU A 32 10.14 10.79 14.45
C GLU A 32 9.61 10.93 15.89
N GLU A 33 8.87 9.94 16.38
CA GLU A 33 8.17 10.01 17.68
C GLU A 33 8.86 9.16 18.77
N GLY A 34 9.82 8.32 18.39
CA GLY A 34 10.57 7.45 19.30
C GLY A 34 9.98 6.04 19.42
N ARG A 35 10.79 5.15 20.00
CA ARG A 35 10.37 3.78 20.32
C ARG A 35 9.21 3.79 21.33
N GLY A 36 8.28 2.83 21.19
CA GLY A 36 7.06 2.76 21.98
C GLY A 36 5.93 3.65 21.48
N SER A 37 6.13 4.42 20.39
CA SER A 37 5.07 5.26 19.81
C SER A 37 3.97 4.45 19.09
N ILE A 38 4.20 3.16 18.86
CA ILE A 38 3.24 2.23 18.26
C ILE A 38 2.93 1.13 19.29
N PRO A 39 1.84 1.26 20.06
CA PRO A 39 1.62 0.43 21.26
C PRO A 39 1.39 -1.07 20.99
N GLU A 40 1.06 -1.46 19.77
CA GLU A 40 0.93 -2.87 19.39
C GLU A 40 2.27 -3.60 19.25
N LEU A 41 3.36 -2.86 19.03
CA LEU A 41 4.66 -3.43 18.74
C LEU A 41 5.46 -3.77 20.02
N THR A 42 6.22 -4.84 19.95
CA THR A 42 7.31 -5.12 20.90
C THR A 42 8.60 -4.49 20.42
N GLY A 43 9.61 -4.41 21.27
CA GLY A 43 10.95 -3.92 20.87
C GLY A 43 11.54 -4.73 19.71
N GLU A 44 11.29 -6.04 19.65
CA GLU A 44 11.75 -6.91 18.55
C GLU A 44 11.01 -6.57 17.23
N ASP A 45 9.71 -6.25 17.30
CA ASP A 45 8.95 -5.82 16.14
C ASP A 45 9.46 -4.48 15.61
N GLU A 46 9.79 -3.54 16.52
CA GLU A 46 10.37 -2.25 16.15
C GLU A 46 11.75 -2.40 15.49
N ASP A 47 12.61 -3.28 16.04
CA ASP A 47 13.94 -3.56 15.46
C ASP A 47 13.79 -4.14 14.05
N LEU A 48 12.85 -5.06 13.85
CA LEU A 48 12.55 -5.64 12.55
C LEU A 48 12.10 -4.57 11.54
N ILE A 49 11.19 -3.69 11.94
CA ILE A 49 10.64 -2.63 11.09
C ILE A 49 11.73 -1.63 10.72
N LEU A 50 12.56 -1.22 11.67
CA LEU A 50 13.68 -0.31 11.43
C LEU A 50 14.70 -0.92 10.49
N LYS A 51 15.08 -2.19 10.72
CA LYS A 51 15.95 -2.95 9.82
C LYS A 51 15.38 -3.04 8.40
N TYR A 52 14.08 -3.36 8.27
CA TYR A 52 13.41 -3.43 6.97
C TYR A 52 13.50 -2.10 6.22
N HIS A 53 13.37 -0.99 6.95
CA HIS A 53 13.48 0.35 6.39
C HIS A 53 14.92 0.70 5.99
N GLU A 54 15.91 0.41 6.83
CA GLU A 54 17.34 0.67 6.58
C GLU A 54 17.87 -0.11 5.38
N GLU A 55 17.48 -1.37 5.24
CA GLU A 55 17.86 -2.24 4.13
C GLU A 55 17.07 -1.90 2.84
N ASN A 56 16.16 -0.94 2.90
CA ASN A 56 15.28 -0.54 1.79
C ASN A 56 14.64 -1.75 1.09
N MET A 57 14.08 -2.65 1.90
CA MET A 57 13.44 -3.88 1.43
C MET A 57 12.32 -3.56 0.43
N LYS A 58 12.25 -4.37 -0.62
CA LYS A 58 11.31 -4.11 -1.72
C LYS A 58 9.88 -4.40 -1.29
N VAL A 59 9.03 -3.42 -1.49
CA VAL A 59 7.57 -3.59 -1.44
C VAL A 59 7.06 -4.06 -2.80
N GLY A 60 6.04 -4.90 -2.77
CA GLY A 60 5.42 -5.47 -3.96
C GLY A 60 4.15 -6.23 -3.57
N HIS A 61 3.76 -7.22 -4.38
CA HIS A 61 2.61 -8.06 -4.09
C HIS A 61 2.99 -9.25 -3.21
N ALA A 62 2.14 -9.55 -2.23
CA ALA A 62 2.33 -10.60 -1.22
C ALA A 62 3.63 -10.46 -0.39
N CYS A 63 4.24 -9.28 -0.37
CA CYS A 63 5.39 -8.95 0.46
C CYS A 63 4.95 -8.39 1.82
N PHE A 64 5.88 -7.84 2.59
CA PHE A 64 5.67 -7.46 3.99
C PHE A 64 4.42 -6.59 4.22
N GLY A 65 4.19 -5.57 3.40
CA GLY A 65 3.06 -4.64 3.58
C GLY A 65 1.68 -5.31 3.45
N GLU A 66 1.46 -6.03 2.35
CA GLU A 66 0.18 -6.73 2.13
C GLU A 66 -0.01 -7.87 3.12
N THR A 67 1.05 -8.63 3.39
CA THR A 67 1.04 -9.72 4.40
C THR A 67 0.71 -9.17 5.78
N ALA A 68 1.26 -8.00 6.16
CA ALA A 68 0.93 -7.36 7.43
C ALA A 68 -0.57 -7.07 7.53
N TYR A 69 -1.17 -6.45 6.52
CA TYR A 69 -2.61 -6.17 6.53
C TYR A 69 -3.44 -7.45 6.67
N MET A 70 -3.10 -8.51 5.93
CA MET A 70 -3.79 -9.79 6.04
C MET A 70 -3.65 -10.42 7.43
N LEU A 71 -2.45 -10.40 8.01
CA LEU A 71 -2.22 -10.88 9.39
C LEU A 71 -2.97 -10.05 10.44
N GLY A 72 -3.19 -8.77 10.18
CA GLY A 72 -3.93 -7.89 11.07
C GLY A 72 -5.45 -8.08 11.03
N ILE A 73 -6.00 -8.60 9.93
CA ILE A 73 -7.44 -8.70 9.67
C ILE A 73 -7.90 -10.16 9.64
N HIS A 74 -7.18 -11.01 8.90
CA HIS A 74 -7.51 -12.42 8.63
C HIS A 74 -6.27 -13.31 8.74
N PRO A 75 -5.65 -13.43 9.94
CA PRO A 75 -4.40 -14.19 10.13
C PRO A 75 -4.52 -15.65 9.71
N GLU A 76 -5.71 -16.25 9.84
CA GLU A 76 -6.00 -17.63 9.47
C GLU A 76 -5.85 -17.92 7.97
N THR A 77 -5.83 -16.88 7.14
CA THR A 77 -5.65 -17.01 5.69
C THR A 77 -4.18 -16.95 5.26
N VAL A 78 -3.28 -16.58 6.15
CA VAL A 78 -1.86 -16.37 5.84
C VAL A 78 -1.03 -17.58 6.23
N ARG A 79 -0.30 -18.11 5.27
CA ARG A 79 0.52 -19.33 5.44
C ARG A 79 2.00 -18.97 5.64
N MET A 80 2.32 -18.37 6.80
CA MET A 80 3.70 -18.00 7.15
C MET A 80 4.65 -19.22 7.21
N ASP A 81 4.11 -20.42 7.41
CA ASP A 81 4.84 -21.69 7.35
C ASP A 81 5.38 -22.03 5.95
N ARG A 82 4.95 -21.29 4.93
CA ARG A 82 5.36 -21.50 3.52
C ARG A 82 6.33 -20.46 3.00
N LEU A 83 6.87 -19.59 3.84
CA LEU A 83 7.88 -18.64 3.43
C LEU A 83 9.11 -19.31 2.83
N GLY A 84 9.67 -18.69 1.79
CA GLY A 84 10.87 -19.18 1.10
C GLY A 84 10.62 -20.33 0.10
N ILE A 85 9.38 -20.84 -0.05
CA ILE A 85 9.05 -21.84 -1.06
C ILE A 85 9.02 -21.22 -2.44
N GLU A 86 8.48 -20.00 -2.53
CA GLU A 86 8.33 -19.23 -3.77
C GLU A 86 9.25 -18.01 -3.76
N SER A 87 9.55 -17.47 -4.93
CA SER A 87 10.42 -16.31 -5.07
C SER A 87 9.65 -15.12 -5.63
N GLY A 88 9.76 -13.97 -4.97
CA GLY A 88 9.26 -12.68 -5.45
C GLY A 88 10.15 -12.00 -6.49
N LYS A 89 11.15 -12.69 -7.04
CA LYS A 89 12.03 -12.16 -8.08
C LYS A 89 11.39 -12.30 -9.47
N SER A 90 11.52 -11.24 -10.29
CA SER A 90 11.09 -11.28 -11.69
C SER A 90 11.82 -12.38 -12.45
N LEU A 91 11.10 -13.13 -13.27
CA LEU A 91 11.68 -14.12 -14.20
C LEU A 91 12.48 -13.46 -15.33
N GLY A 92 12.34 -12.17 -15.57
CA GLY A 92 13.06 -11.41 -16.57
C GLY A 92 12.64 -11.72 -18.01
N LEU A 93 11.50 -12.37 -18.21
CA LEU A 93 11.01 -12.80 -19.53
C LEU A 93 10.62 -11.65 -20.45
N THR A 94 10.21 -10.52 -19.86
CA THR A 94 9.78 -9.32 -20.60
C THR A 94 10.90 -8.31 -20.86
N LYS A 95 12.11 -8.54 -20.33
CA LYS A 95 13.25 -7.60 -20.44
C LYS A 95 13.57 -7.18 -21.87
N LYS A 96 13.51 -8.10 -22.83
CA LYS A 96 13.78 -7.81 -24.24
C LYS A 96 12.79 -6.80 -24.84
N PHE A 97 11.53 -6.83 -24.38
CA PHE A 97 10.50 -5.90 -24.83
C PHE A 97 10.71 -4.52 -24.20
N ALA A 98 11.02 -4.48 -22.89
CA ALA A 98 11.34 -3.24 -22.20
C ALA A 98 12.58 -2.56 -22.82
N ALA A 99 13.61 -3.31 -23.19
CA ALA A 99 14.79 -2.79 -23.87
C ALA A 99 14.47 -2.19 -25.25
N ALA A 100 13.41 -2.67 -25.91
CA ALA A 100 12.90 -2.13 -27.17
C ALA A 100 11.85 -1.00 -26.97
N GLY A 101 11.64 -0.51 -25.74
CA GLY A 101 10.65 0.50 -25.43
C GLY A 101 9.20 0.01 -25.44
N ILE A 102 8.99 -1.32 -25.43
CA ILE A 102 7.67 -1.94 -25.48
C ILE A 102 7.23 -2.29 -24.05
N GLN A 103 6.06 -1.77 -23.64
CA GLN A 103 5.38 -2.20 -22.42
C GLN A 103 4.32 -3.26 -22.75
N ILE A 104 4.43 -4.43 -22.14
CA ILE A 104 3.38 -5.43 -22.15
C ILE A 104 2.39 -5.06 -21.03
N ARG A 105 1.19 -4.63 -21.44
CA ARG A 105 0.09 -4.40 -20.51
C ARG A 105 -0.75 -5.68 -20.36
N ASP A 106 -1.61 -5.73 -19.35
CA ASP A 106 -2.60 -6.80 -19.19
C ASP A 106 -2.01 -8.21 -19.28
N GLY A 107 -1.27 -8.60 -18.25
CA GLY A 107 -0.64 -9.92 -18.15
C GLY A 107 0.89 -9.92 -18.13
N GLY A 108 1.53 -8.81 -18.50
CA GLY A 108 3.00 -8.71 -18.44
C GLY A 108 3.55 -8.94 -17.04
N TRP A 109 2.83 -8.47 -16.02
CA TRP A 109 3.17 -8.72 -14.62
C TRP A 109 3.05 -10.21 -14.27
N GLY A 110 1.97 -10.90 -14.65
CA GLY A 110 1.78 -12.34 -14.42
C GLY A 110 2.79 -13.23 -15.15
N ILE A 111 3.36 -12.75 -16.28
CA ILE A 111 4.46 -13.44 -16.95
C ILE A 111 5.75 -13.37 -16.13
N GLU A 112 6.01 -12.22 -15.50
CA GLU A 112 7.19 -12.01 -14.65
C GLU A 112 7.07 -12.64 -13.27
N TYR A 113 5.85 -12.71 -12.72
CA TYR A 113 5.54 -13.15 -11.36
C TYR A 113 4.35 -14.13 -11.36
N PRO A 114 4.54 -15.35 -11.91
CA PRO A 114 3.43 -16.31 -12.09
C PRO A 114 2.78 -16.76 -10.77
N ASN A 115 3.49 -16.61 -9.65
CA ASN A 115 3.00 -16.97 -8.31
C ASN A 115 2.21 -15.85 -7.64
N ALA A 116 1.97 -14.73 -8.35
CA ALA A 116 1.38 -13.51 -7.79
C ALA A 116 2.15 -12.95 -6.58
N PHE A 117 3.45 -13.23 -6.50
CA PHE A 117 4.37 -12.71 -5.49
C PHE A 117 5.48 -11.90 -6.16
N SER A 118 5.69 -10.66 -5.71
CA SER A 118 6.78 -9.81 -6.18
C SER A 118 7.31 -8.95 -5.03
N GLY A 119 8.62 -8.93 -4.85
CA GLY A 119 9.29 -8.23 -3.75
C GLY A 119 10.05 -9.17 -2.85
N ASP A 120 10.38 -8.70 -1.66
CA ASP A 120 11.13 -9.47 -0.67
C ASP A 120 10.17 -10.24 0.27
N ASP A 121 10.61 -11.41 0.72
CA ASP A 121 9.85 -12.25 1.64
C ASP A 121 9.51 -11.51 2.94
N PRO A 122 8.28 -11.65 3.47
CA PRO A 122 7.82 -10.98 4.68
C PRO A 122 8.31 -11.67 5.98
N TYR A 123 9.58 -12.03 6.05
CA TYR A 123 10.16 -12.66 7.24
C TYR A 123 9.95 -11.83 8.50
N GLY A 124 9.48 -12.49 9.56
CA GLY A 124 9.22 -11.87 10.86
C GLY A 124 7.92 -11.07 10.95
N CYS A 125 7.21 -10.88 9.83
CA CYS A 125 5.89 -10.27 9.86
C CYS A 125 4.94 -11.10 10.73
N ASN A 126 4.15 -10.43 11.57
CA ASN A 126 3.26 -11.07 12.53
C ASN A 126 1.98 -10.26 12.76
N GLU A 127 1.05 -10.82 13.54
CA GLU A 127 -0.25 -10.19 13.80
C GLU A 127 -0.16 -8.85 14.53
N ARG A 128 0.85 -8.62 15.39
CA ARG A 128 1.01 -7.34 16.11
C ARG A 128 1.35 -6.24 15.12
N ILE A 129 2.32 -6.51 14.23
CA ILE A 129 2.67 -5.61 13.12
C ILE A 129 1.46 -5.39 12.22
N GLY A 130 0.70 -6.45 11.95
CA GLY A 130 -0.53 -6.38 11.18
C GLY A 130 -1.57 -5.45 11.79
N ARG A 131 -1.86 -5.60 13.08
CA ARG A 131 -2.80 -4.73 13.80
C ARG A 131 -2.34 -3.29 13.82
N ALA A 132 -1.04 -3.03 14.02
CA ALA A 132 -0.47 -1.69 13.94
C ALA A 132 -0.68 -1.08 12.54
N ALA A 133 -0.39 -1.84 11.48
CA ALA A 133 -0.58 -1.40 10.09
C ALA A 133 -2.04 -1.02 9.82
N VAL A 134 -2.99 -1.87 10.20
CA VAL A 134 -4.44 -1.63 10.02
C VAL A 134 -4.89 -0.38 10.78
N ARG A 135 -4.50 -0.21 12.04
CA ARG A 135 -4.88 0.95 12.83
C ARG A 135 -4.33 2.24 12.23
N LEU A 136 -3.04 2.28 11.92
CA LEU A 136 -2.40 3.48 11.35
C LEU A 136 -3.03 3.85 10.00
N GLU A 137 -3.37 2.87 9.18
CA GLU A 137 -4.06 3.12 7.91
C GLU A 137 -5.48 3.63 8.13
N ALA A 138 -6.22 3.08 9.09
CA ALA A 138 -7.56 3.57 9.43
C ALA A 138 -7.52 5.04 9.92
N GLU A 139 -6.54 5.40 10.75
CA GLU A 139 -6.32 6.78 11.20
C GLU A 139 -6.00 7.71 10.02
N ARG A 140 -5.14 7.27 9.10
CA ARG A 140 -4.79 8.01 7.88
C ARG A 140 -6.02 8.24 7.01
N LEU A 141 -6.82 7.20 6.78
CA LEU A 141 -8.06 7.29 5.99
C LEU A 141 -9.08 8.21 6.67
N ALA A 142 -9.26 8.11 7.97
CA ALA A 142 -10.15 8.99 8.73
C ALA A 142 -9.71 10.45 8.61
N ASN A 143 -8.40 10.73 8.67
CA ASN A 143 -7.86 12.06 8.45
C ASN A 143 -8.09 12.55 7.01
N ALA A 144 -7.86 11.71 6.01
CA ALA A 144 -8.14 12.07 4.61
C ALA A 144 -9.61 12.42 4.39
N ILE A 145 -10.54 11.65 4.98
CA ILE A 145 -11.98 11.95 4.93
C ILE A 145 -12.27 13.30 5.59
N ARG A 146 -11.65 13.60 6.73
CA ARG A 146 -11.84 14.88 7.41
C ARG A 146 -11.38 16.05 6.55
N VAL A 147 -10.17 15.97 6.01
CA VAL A 147 -9.61 17.01 5.10
C VAL A 147 -10.55 17.25 3.91
N ILE A 148 -11.05 16.19 3.28
CA ILE A 148 -11.98 16.31 2.14
C ILE A 148 -13.29 16.98 2.58
N LYS A 149 -13.82 16.63 3.75
CA LYS A 149 -15.10 17.18 4.26
C LYS A 149 -15.00 18.63 4.71
N GLU A 150 -13.84 19.05 5.20
CA GLU A 150 -13.57 20.41 5.67
C GLU A 150 -13.14 21.35 4.54
N ASP A 151 -12.84 20.82 3.34
CA ASP A 151 -12.45 21.62 2.17
C ASP A 151 -13.68 22.30 1.53
N GLU A 152 -13.75 23.62 1.63
CA GLU A 152 -14.84 24.41 1.07
C GLU A 152 -14.69 24.67 -0.44
N ASP A 153 -13.49 24.50 -0.97
CA ASP A 153 -13.16 24.83 -2.35
C ASP A 153 -13.38 23.66 -3.34
N LEU A 154 -13.34 22.43 -2.87
CA LEU A 154 -13.34 21.26 -3.72
C LEU A 154 -14.57 21.18 -4.66
N LEU A 155 -15.76 21.45 -4.13
CA LEU A 155 -16.99 21.50 -4.94
C LEU A 155 -17.00 22.71 -5.86
N ARG A 156 -16.50 23.88 -5.41
CA ARG A 156 -16.37 25.09 -6.23
C ARG A 156 -15.47 24.84 -7.43
N TRP A 157 -14.27 24.25 -7.22
CA TRP A 157 -13.36 23.90 -8.30
C TRP A 157 -13.96 22.92 -9.29
N ASN A 158 -14.75 21.95 -8.81
CA ASN A 158 -15.46 21.03 -9.71
C ASN A 158 -16.49 21.75 -10.59
N ARG A 159 -17.26 22.68 -10.03
CA ARG A 159 -18.21 23.53 -10.79
C ARG A 159 -17.48 24.39 -11.82
N GLU A 160 -16.40 25.08 -11.44
CA GLU A 160 -15.59 25.90 -12.33
C GLU A 160 -14.96 25.08 -13.46
N LYS A 161 -14.51 23.84 -13.17
CA LYS A 161 -14.01 22.92 -14.20
C LYS A 161 -15.08 22.69 -15.27
N TRP A 162 -16.30 22.37 -14.87
CA TRP A 162 -17.38 22.09 -15.82
C TRP A 162 -17.80 23.32 -16.60
N ALA A 163 -17.85 24.49 -15.99
CA ALA A 163 -18.16 25.76 -16.66
C ALA A 163 -17.21 26.12 -17.81
N ARG A 164 -15.97 25.54 -17.81
CA ARG A 164 -15.00 25.74 -18.90
C ARG A 164 -15.29 24.91 -20.16
N PHE A 165 -16.16 23.92 -20.06
CA PHE A 165 -16.52 23.04 -21.16
C PHE A 165 -17.91 23.35 -21.74
N GLU A 166 -18.57 24.38 -21.25
CA GLU A 166 -19.79 24.98 -21.81
C GLU A 166 -19.49 26.11 -22.80
#